data_d414c14e7044060fbc73d17a6659c7e1
#
_entry.id   d414c14e7044060fbc73d17a6659c7e1
#
_cell.length_a   1.000
_cell.length_b   1.000
_cell.length_c   1.000
_cell.angle_alpha   90.00
_cell.angle_beta   90.00
_cell.angle_gamma   90.00
#
_symmetry.space_group_name_H-M   'P 1'
#
loop_
_entity.id
_entity.type
_entity.pdbx_description
1 polymer ?
#
loop_
_entity_poly.entity_id
_entity_poly.type
_entity_poly.pdbx_seq_one_letter_code
_entity_poly.pdbx_strand_id
1 'polypeptide(L)'
;MNSNASDAPASNFRGVEGLREVEAIKQLKARYCRYLDNKDWDAWRAIFADDFLSDTSESGGDVIAGADSFVAYTRGHIGKASQPTVHHVHAPEIELTAATTATGVWALEDVVRLAPGLNLKGYGHYHETYEKIDGRWYIKSSKLTRLREDLFNPVFTFRIPERLRDAAGALVRKRTK
;
A
#
# COMPACT_ATOMS: atom_id res chain seq x y z
N MET A 1 30.86 -30.89 -7.07
CA MET A 1 30.09 -30.69 -8.31
C MET A 1 29.28 -29.45 -8.13
N ASN A 2 29.70 -28.37 -8.78
CA ASN A 2 29.14 -27.03 -8.61
C ASN A 2 27.81 -26.92 -9.38
N SER A 3 26.73 -26.59 -8.68
CA SER A 3 25.52 -26.11 -9.32
C SER A 3 25.63 -24.60 -9.48
N ASN A 4 25.97 -24.15 -10.69
CA ASN A 4 25.86 -22.77 -11.11
C ASN A 4 24.37 -22.36 -11.08
N ALA A 5 23.96 -21.58 -10.08
CA ALA A 5 22.79 -20.73 -10.21
C ALA A 5 23.15 -19.68 -11.27
N SER A 6 22.51 -19.73 -12.43
CA SER A 6 22.73 -18.81 -13.52
C SER A 6 22.16 -17.44 -13.12
N ASP A 7 23.03 -16.50 -12.78
CA ASP A 7 22.75 -15.07 -12.83
C ASP A 7 22.42 -14.69 -14.28
N ALA A 8 21.16 -14.72 -14.64
CA ALA A 8 20.69 -14.18 -15.91
C ALA A 8 20.87 -12.65 -15.84
N PRO A 9 21.60 -12.04 -16.79
CA PRO A 9 21.91 -10.62 -16.74
C PRO A 9 20.62 -9.78 -16.85
N ALA A 10 20.58 -8.63 -16.16
CA ALA A 10 19.50 -7.64 -16.12
C ALA A 10 18.99 -7.14 -17.51
N SER A 11 19.65 -7.54 -18.60
CA SER A 11 19.28 -7.21 -19.99
C SER A 11 18.00 -7.92 -20.48
N ASN A 12 17.55 -9.02 -19.84
CA ASN A 12 16.39 -9.79 -20.28
C ASN A 12 15.04 -9.19 -19.88
N PHE A 13 15.02 -8.14 -19.03
CA PHE A 13 13.77 -7.51 -18.58
C PHE A 13 13.31 -6.32 -19.43
N ARG A 14 14.01 -6.02 -20.54
CA ARG A 14 13.73 -4.85 -21.39
C ARG A 14 12.85 -5.15 -22.62
N GLY A 15 12.39 -6.38 -22.78
CA GLY A 15 11.59 -6.78 -23.93
C GLY A 15 10.08 -6.81 -23.61
N VAL A 16 9.31 -7.42 -24.52
CA VAL A 16 7.86 -7.64 -24.35
C VAL A 16 7.54 -8.36 -23.05
N GLU A 17 8.40 -9.28 -22.62
CA GLU A 17 8.21 -10.00 -21.35
C GLU A 17 8.31 -9.06 -20.14
N GLY A 18 9.30 -8.15 -20.09
CA GLY A 18 9.40 -7.14 -19.05
C GLY A 18 8.16 -6.24 -18.98
N LEU A 19 7.62 -5.86 -20.15
CA LEU A 19 6.36 -5.08 -20.20
C LEU A 19 5.16 -5.86 -19.63
N ARG A 20 5.07 -7.16 -19.88
CA ARG A 20 4.04 -8.04 -19.29
C ARG A 20 4.15 -8.10 -17.78
N GLU A 21 5.36 -8.23 -17.24
CA GLU A 21 5.60 -8.26 -15.80
C GLU A 21 5.22 -6.92 -15.14
N VAL A 22 5.61 -5.80 -15.73
CA VAL A 22 5.21 -4.46 -15.27
C VAL A 22 3.69 -4.32 -15.28
N GLU A 23 3.02 -4.76 -16.36
CA GLU A 23 1.55 -4.71 -16.43
C GLU A 23 0.90 -5.64 -15.38
N ALA A 24 1.47 -6.81 -15.11
CA ALA A 24 0.98 -7.70 -14.06
C ALA A 24 1.04 -7.05 -12.67
N ILE A 25 2.11 -6.29 -12.36
CA ILE A 25 2.24 -5.51 -11.12
C ILE A 25 1.21 -4.36 -11.08
N LYS A 26 0.96 -3.68 -12.19
CA LYS A 26 -0.09 -2.66 -12.27
C LYS A 26 -1.47 -3.25 -11.98
N GLN A 27 -1.78 -4.41 -12.56
CA GLN A 27 -3.04 -5.12 -12.29
C GLN A 27 -3.13 -5.58 -10.82
N LEU A 28 -2.01 -5.97 -10.20
CA LEU A 28 -1.95 -6.30 -8.78
C LEU A 28 -2.32 -5.08 -7.92
N LYS A 29 -1.75 -3.91 -8.21
CA LYS A 29 -2.05 -2.67 -7.47
C LYS A 29 -3.47 -2.18 -7.70
N ALA A 30 -4.00 -2.31 -8.89
CA ALA A 30 -5.41 -2.01 -9.18
C ALA A 30 -6.36 -2.90 -8.34
N ARG A 31 -6.03 -4.19 -8.19
CA ARG A 31 -6.76 -5.11 -7.29
C ARG A 31 -6.63 -4.69 -5.83
N TYR A 32 -5.45 -4.26 -5.39
CA TYR A 32 -5.24 -3.74 -4.03
C TYR A 32 -6.26 -2.65 -3.68
N CYS A 33 -6.35 -1.59 -4.49
CA CYS A 33 -7.29 -0.49 -4.26
C CYS A 33 -8.73 -0.99 -4.27
N ARG A 34 -9.12 -1.75 -5.29
CA ARG A 34 -10.49 -2.23 -5.45
C ARG A 34 -10.93 -3.16 -4.32
N TYR A 35 -10.10 -4.09 -3.88
CA TYR A 35 -10.45 -5.01 -2.80
C TYR A 35 -10.56 -4.30 -1.46
N LEU A 36 -9.62 -3.41 -1.16
CA LEU A 36 -9.64 -2.60 0.05
C LEU A 36 -10.88 -1.71 0.13
N ASP A 37 -11.23 -1.01 -0.95
CA ASP A 37 -12.36 -0.10 -0.97
C ASP A 37 -13.71 -0.85 -0.90
N ASN A 38 -13.80 -2.04 -1.50
CA ASN A 38 -14.97 -2.91 -1.39
C ASN A 38 -15.00 -3.74 -0.10
N LYS A 39 -13.97 -3.67 0.76
CA LYS A 39 -13.85 -4.46 1.99
C LYS A 39 -13.84 -5.99 1.73
N ASP A 40 -13.32 -6.39 0.56
CA ASP A 40 -13.11 -7.80 0.19
C ASP A 40 -11.79 -8.28 0.83
N TRP A 41 -11.87 -8.60 2.12
CA TRP A 41 -10.70 -8.87 2.95
C TRP A 41 -9.95 -10.13 2.54
N ASP A 42 -10.65 -11.17 2.10
CA ASP A 42 -10.03 -12.43 1.70
C ASP A 42 -9.26 -12.25 0.38
N ALA A 43 -9.88 -11.60 -0.61
CA ALA A 43 -9.21 -11.26 -1.86
C ALA A 43 -8.07 -10.26 -1.66
N TRP A 44 -8.21 -9.32 -0.70
CA TRP A 44 -7.16 -8.37 -0.36
C TRP A 44 -5.98 -9.05 0.35
N ARG A 45 -6.25 -10.01 1.27
CA ARG A 45 -5.21 -10.83 1.89
C ARG A 45 -4.39 -11.61 0.85
N ALA A 46 -5.07 -12.17 -0.16
CA ALA A 46 -4.47 -13.04 -1.16
C ALA A 46 -3.50 -12.36 -2.14
N ILE A 47 -3.34 -11.04 -2.07
CA ILE A 47 -2.40 -10.28 -2.91
C ILE A 47 -1.08 -9.94 -2.20
N PHE A 48 -0.96 -10.23 -0.91
CA PHE A 48 0.26 -10.02 -0.13
C PHE A 48 1.05 -11.32 0.02
N ALA A 49 2.38 -11.21 0.04
CA ALA A 49 3.23 -12.30 0.53
C ALA A 49 2.96 -12.56 2.02
N ASP A 50 3.13 -13.78 2.50
CA ASP A 50 2.80 -14.13 3.89
C ASP A 50 3.59 -13.31 4.92
N ASP A 51 4.86 -13.02 4.62
CA ASP A 51 5.77 -12.20 5.41
C ASP A 51 5.75 -10.70 5.00
N PHE A 52 4.63 -10.23 4.46
CA PHE A 52 4.44 -8.84 4.05
C PHE A 52 4.78 -7.87 5.19
N LEU A 53 5.45 -6.77 4.85
CA LEU A 53 5.76 -5.69 5.77
C LEU A 53 5.03 -4.40 5.36
N SER A 54 4.21 -3.87 6.25
CA SER A 54 3.54 -2.58 6.09
C SER A 54 4.16 -1.52 6.99
N ASP A 55 4.39 -0.33 6.46
CA ASP A 55 4.75 0.87 7.23
C ASP A 55 3.78 2.01 6.87
N THR A 56 2.85 2.29 7.77
CA THR A 56 1.89 3.40 7.67
C THR A 56 2.14 4.48 8.73
N SER A 57 3.32 4.49 9.34
CA SER A 57 3.66 5.36 10.48
C SER A 57 3.53 6.86 10.16
N GLU A 58 3.81 7.27 8.92
CA GLU A 58 3.65 8.66 8.49
C GLU A 58 2.19 9.12 8.35
N SER A 59 1.24 8.18 8.28
CA SER A 59 -0.21 8.48 8.31
C SER A 59 -0.87 8.19 9.66
N GLY A 60 -0.09 8.10 10.72
CA GLY A 60 -0.57 7.83 12.07
C GLY A 60 -0.83 6.36 12.37
N GLY A 61 -0.52 5.44 11.45
CA GLY A 61 -0.58 4.00 11.66
C GLY A 61 0.71 3.43 12.25
N ASP A 62 0.88 2.12 12.11
CA ASP A 62 1.99 1.36 12.67
C ASP A 62 2.83 0.67 11.58
N VAL A 63 3.99 0.13 12.00
CA VAL A 63 4.77 -0.83 11.22
C VAL A 63 4.29 -2.23 11.62
N ILE A 64 3.80 -3.01 10.66
CA ILE A 64 3.19 -4.31 10.90
C ILE A 64 3.82 -5.36 10.00
N ALA A 65 4.30 -6.43 10.60
CA ALA A 65 4.82 -7.60 9.89
C ALA A 65 3.76 -8.72 9.82
N GLY A 66 3.70 -9.36 8.67
CA GLY A 66 2.77 -10.44 8.36
C GLY A 66 1.47 -9.94 7.74
N ALA A 67 1.08 -10.56 6.63
CA ALA A 67 -0.10 -10.19 5.86
C ALA A 67 -1.40 -10.34 6.67
N ASP A 68 -1.55 -11.41 7.45
CA ASP A 68 -2.74 -11.63 8.27
C ASP A 68 -2.89 -10.55 9.36
N SER A 69 -1.77 -10.20 10.01
CA SER A 69 -1.73 -9.14 11.02
C SER A 69 -2.10 -7.78 10.43
N PHE A 70 -1.57 -7.49 9.23
CA PHE A 70 -1.88 -6.23 8.53
C PHE A 70 -3.35 -6.15 8.10
N VAL A 71 -3.91 -7.22 7.56
CA VAL A 71 -5.33 -7.28 7.18
C VAL A 71 -6.23 -7.11 8.41
N ALA A 72 -5.94 -7.80 9.51
CA ALA A 72 -6.69 -7.67 10.76
C ALA A 72 -6.63 -6.24 11.33
N TYR A 73 -5.44 -5.64 11.34
CA TYR A 73 -5.23 -4.25 11.75
C TYR A 73 -6.06 -3.27 10.90
N THR A 74 -5.94 -3.35 9.59
CA THR A 74 -6.64 -2.46 8.66
C THR A 74 -8.16 -2.61 8.77
N ARG A 75 -8.65 -3.85 8.85
CA ARG A 75 -10.07 -4.15 9.06
C ARG A 75 -10.58 -3.58 10.38
N GLY A 76 -9.78 -3.60 11.44
CA GLY A 76 -10.13 -2.99 12.73
C GLY A 76 -10.30 -1.47 12.66
N HIS A 77 -9.54 -0.79 11.80
CA HIS A 77 -9.51 0.67 11.69
C HIS A 77 -10.52 1.23 10.68
N ILE A 78 -10.62 0.63 9.51
CA ILE A 78 -11.44 1.15 8.39
C ILE A 78 -12.42 0.12 7.82
N GLY A 79 -12.69 -0.97 8.54
CA GLY A 79 -13.49 -2.09 8.05
C GLY A 79 -14.99 -1.91 8.16
N LYS A 80 -15.49 -0.91 8.89
CA LYS A 80 -16.92 -0.71 9.06
C LYS A 80 -17.59 -0.27 7.75
N ALA A 81 -18.78 -0.76 7.45
CA ALA A 81 -19.56 -0.34 6.28
C ALA A 81 -19.85 1.18 6.27
N SER A 82 -19.92 1.80 7.46
CA SER A 82 -20.10 3.25 7.62
C SER A 82 -18.82 4.07 7.37
N GLN A 83 -17.69 3.40 7.10
CA GLN A 83 -16.39 4.02 6.84
C GLN A 83 -15.94 3.72 5.40
N PRO A 84 -16.62 4.24 4.35
CA PRO A 84 -16.17 4.08 2.99
C PRO A 84 -14.78 4.68 2.79
N THR A 85 -13.99 4.02 1.96
CA THR A 85 -12.67 4.46 1.54
C THR A 85 -12.60 4.49 0.03
N VAL A 86 -11.78 5.37 -0.51
CA VAL A 86 -11.46 5.43 -1.94
C VAL A 86 -9.96 5.64 -2.06
N HIS A 87 -9.28 4.73 -2.74
CA HIS A 87 -7.86 4.81 -3.00
C HIS A 87 -7.64 4.96 -4.51
N HIS A 88 -7.00 6.06 -4.90
CA HIS A 88 -6.54 6.27 -6.26
C HIS A 88 -5.02 6.22 -6.30
N VAL A 89 -4.48 5.41 -7.19
CA VAL A 89 -3.04 5.36 -7.47
C VAL A 89 -2.81 5.56 -8.95
N HIS A 90 -1.74 6.28 -9.30
CA HIS A 90 -1.45 6.62 -10.69
C HIS A 90 0.05 6.86 -10.89
N ALA A 91 0.44 7.02 -12.16
CA ALA A 91 1.81 7.34 -12.59
C ALA A 91 2.88 6.47 -11.90
N PRO A 92 2.81 5.11 -12.00
CA PRO A 92 3.77 4.27 -11.30
C PRO A 92 5.15 4.34 -11.94
N GLU A 93 6.17 4.34 -11.08
CA GLU A 93 7.55 4.04 -11.43
C GLU A 93 7.82 2.60 -10.99
N ILE A 94 7.93 1.66 -11.93
CA ILE A 94 8.14 0.23 -11.63
C ILE A 94 9.45 -0.22 -12.26
N GLU A 95 10.32 -0.82 -11.44
CA GLU A 95 11.59 -1.39 -11.84
C GLU A 95 11.63 -2.89 -11.51
N LEU A 96 11.88 -3.72 -12.52
CA LEU A 96 12.17 -5.14 -12.34
C LEU A 96 13.62 -5.28 -11.89
N THR A 97 13.84 -5.63 -10.64
CA THR A 97 15.19 -5.76 -10.06
C THR A 97 15.79 -7.14 -10.30
N ALA A 98 14.93 -8.17 -10.51
CA ALA A 98 15.31 -9.52 -10.95
C ALA A 98 14.11 -10.19 -11.63
N ALA A 99 14.26 -11.46 -12.05
CA ALA A 99 13.19 -12.25 -12.66
C ALA A 99 11.96 -12.42 -11.74
N THR A 100 12.18 -12.33 -10.44
CA THR A 100 11.15 -12.58 -9.41
C THR A 100 11.01 -11.45 -8.41
N THR A 101 11.70 -10.33 -8.60
CA THR A 101 11.62 -9.18 -7.70
C THR A 101 11.46 -7.87 -8.46
N ALA A 102 10.73 -6.94 -7.88
CA ALA A 102 10.54 -5.61 -8.42
C ALA A 102 10.36 -4.58 -7.30
N THR A 103 10.58 -3.31 -7.63
CA THR A 103 10.21 -2.16 -6.80
C THR A 103 9.20 -1.30 -7.52
N GLY A 104 8.44 -0.50 -6.77
CA GLY A 104 7.53 0.46 -7.37
C GLY A 104 7.21 1.62 -6.45
N VAL A 105 7.05 2.80 -7.06
CA VAL A 105 6.54 4.00 -6.39
C VAL A 105 5.24 4.40 -7.08
N TRP A 106 4.21 4.65 -6.29
CA TRP A 106 2.88 5.04 -6.78
C TRP A 106 2.47 6.35 -6.18
N ALA A 107 2.12 7.33 -6.99
CA ALA A 107 1.41 8.50 -6.50
C ALA A 107 0.04 8.08 -5.99
N LEU A 108 -0.31 8.58 -4.79
CA LEU A 108 -1.52 8.22 -4.06
C LEU A 108 -2.37 9.45 -3.77
N GLU A 109 -3.66 9.30 -4.00
CA GLU A 109 -4.73 10.10 -3.38
C GLU A 109 -5.71 9.15 -2.72
N ASP A 110 -6.03 9.37 -1.44
CA ASP A 110 -7.03 8.57 -0.72
C ASP A 110 -8.05 9.44 0.00
N VAL A 111 -9.25 8.89 0.16
CA VAL A 111 -10.32 9.46 0.98
C VAL A 111 -10.79 8.38 1.94
N VAL A 112 -10.79 8.72 3.23
CA VAL A 112 -11.24 7.84 4.31
C VAL A 112 -12.29 8.56 5.15
N ARG A 113 -13.45 7.96 5.32
CA ARG A 113 -14.45 8.46 6.26
C ARG A 113 -14.06 8.07 7.69
N LEU A 114 -13.73 9.07 8.51
CA LEU A 114 -13.34 8.87 9.91
C LEU A 114 -14.56 8.75 10.83
N ALA A 115 -15.59 9.58 10.60
CA ALA A 115 -16.84 9.63 11.34
C ALA A 115 -17.96 10.18 10.44
N PRO A 116 -19.24 10.10 10.84
CA PRO A 116 -20.32 10.76 10.10
C PRO A 116 -20.02 12.25 9.89
N GLY A 117 -20.00 12.67 8.62
CA GLY A 117 -19.71 14.06 8.24
C GLY A 117 -18.24 14.48 8.34
N LEU A 118 -17.30 13.61 8.71
CA LEU A 118 -15.87 13.92 8.78
C LEU A 118 -15.09 12.95 7.91
N ASN A 119 -14.38 13.49 6.94
CA ASN A 119 -13.53 12.72 6.03
C ASN A 119 -12.08 13.23 6.10
N LEU A 120 -11.16 12.30 5.91
CA LEU A 120 -9.76 12.57 5.64
C LEU A 120 -9.51 12.42 4.14
N LYS A 121 -8.78 13.35 3.54
CA LYS A 121 -8.21 13.23 2.21
C LYS A 121 -6.69 13.28 2.32
N GLY A 122 -6.03 12.21 1.87
CA GLY A 122 -4.59 12.07 1.93
C GLY A 122 -3.96 12.14 0.54
N TYR A 123 -2.75 12.66 0.50
CA TYR A 123 -1.88 12.68 -0.68
C TYR A 123 -0.50 12.19 -0.28
N GLY A 124 0.11 11.37 -1.11
CA GLY A 124 1.43 10.79 -0.80
C GLY A 124 1.91 9.81 -1.85
N HIS A 125 2.74 8.90 -1.40
CA HIS A 125 3.26 7.82 -2.24
C HIS A 125 3.26 6.50 -1.48
N TYR A 126 2.98 5.41 -2.20
CA TYR A 126 3.37 4.07 -1.79
C TYR A 126 4.74 3.75 -2.37
N HIS A 127 5.67 3.35 -1.50
CA HIS A 127 6.95 2.74 -1.88
C HIS A 127 6.84 1.25 -1.61
N GLU A 128 6.89 0.44 -2.66
CA GLU A 128 6.57 -0.98 -2.57
C GLU A 128 7.69 -1.86 -3.13
N THR A 129 7.81 -3.04 -2.56
CA THR A 129 8.58 -4.13 -3.16
C THR A 129 7.64 -5.28 -3.50
N TYR A 130 7.99 -6.01 -4.53
CA TYR A 130 7.19 -7.12 -5.05
C TYR A 130 8.03 -8.37 -5.17
N GLU A 131 7.40 -9.51 -4.96
CA GLU A 131 7.99 -10.82 -5.13
C GLU A 131 7.10 -11.70 -6.01
N LYS A 132 7.71 -12.45 -6.92
CA LYS A 132 7.01 -13.39 -7.79
C LYS A 132 7.21 -14.81 -7.26
N ILE A 133 6.12 -15.41 -6.77
CA ILE A 133 6.09 -16.75 -6.20
C ILE A 133 5.21 -17.62 -7.12
N ASP A 134 5.71 -18.76 -7.58
CA ASP A 134 5.00 -19.68 -8.46
C ASP A 134 4.35 -19.00 -9.68
N GLY A 135 5.08 -18.06 -10.29
CA GLY A 135 4.65 -17.32 -11.48
C GLY A 135 3.67 -16.18 -11.24
N ARG A 136 3.31 -15.88 -9.99
CA ARG A 136 2.37 -14.82 -9.60
C ARG A 136 3.05 -13.75 -8.75
N TRP A 137 2.79 -12.47 -9.05
CA TRP A 137 3.27 -11.35 -8.26
C TRP A 137 2.46 -11.14 -6.98
N TYR A 138 3.18 -10.82 -5.91
CA TYR A 138 2.64 -10.42 -4.60
C TYR A 138 3.30 -9.13 -4.13
N ILE A 139 2.59 -8.35 -3.33
CA ILE A 139 3.17 -7.19 -2.63
C ILE A 139 3.95 -7.73 -1.43
N LYS A 140 5.25 -7.46 -1.39
CA LYS A 140 6.18 -7.93 -0.34
C LYS A 140 6.34 -6.92 0.78
N SER A 141 6.39 -5.64 0.44
CA SER A 141 6.37 -4.55 1.41
C SER A 141 5.67 -3.33 0.84
N SER A 142 5.13 -2.50 1.71
CA SER A 142 4.54 -1.20 1.35
C SER A 142 4.82 -0.19 2.45
N LYS A 143 5.49 0.92 2.08
CA LYS A 143 5.63 2.09 2.93
C LYS A 143 4.81 3.23 2.36
N LEU A 144 3.91 3.78 3.18
CA LEU A 144 3.13 4.97 2.86
C LEU A 144 3.84 6.22 3.36
N THR A 145 4.18 7.13 2.45
CA THR A 145 4.67 8.46 2.78
C THR A 145 3.60 9.51 2.51
N ARG A 146 3.52 10.56 3.32
CA ARG A 146 2.50 11.59 3.24
C ARG A 146 3.08 12.95 2.84
N LEU A 147 2.50 13.53 1.80
CA LEU A 147 2.76 14.91 1.38
C LEU A 147 1.79 15.90 2.03
N ARG A 148 0.51 15.49 2.14
CA ARG A 148 -0.56 16.35 2.63
C ARG A 148 -1.73 15.51 3.13
N GLU A 149 -2.39 16.01 4.18
CA GLU A 149 -3.66 15.49 4.68
C GLU A 149 -4.62 16.64 4.97
N ASP A 150 -5.86 16.49 4.52
CA ASP A 150 -6.92 17.46 4.72
C ASP A 150 -8.11 16.78 5.42
N LEU A 151 -8.62 17.40 6.49
CA LEU A 151 -9.92 17.05 7.03
C LEU A 151 -11.00 17.89 6.35
N PHE A 152 -12.07 17.28 5.91
CA PHE A 152 -13.16 17.97 5.24
C PHE A 152 -14.53 17.37 5.54
N ASN A 153 -15.54 18.22 5.41
CA ASN A 153 -16.95 17.85 5.40
C ASN A 153 -17.68 18.71 4.34
N PRO A 154 -19.02 18.60 4.17
CA PRO A 154 -19.76 19.41 3.19
C PRO A 154 -19.68 20.92 3.40
N VAL A 155 -19.24 21.39 4.59
CA VAL A 155 -19.25 22.79 4.98
C VAL A 155 -17.85 23.41 4.94
N PHE A 156 -16.79 22.65 5.29
CA PHE A 156 -15.42 23.15 5.37
C PHE A 156 -14.37 22.12 4.96
N THR A 157 -13.20 22.63 4.56
CA THR A 157 -11.97 21.84 4.40
C THR A 157 -10.90 22.46 5.28
N PHE A 158 -10.22 21.65 6.10
CA PHE A 158 -9.12 22.07 6.97
C PHE A 158 -7.87 21.23 6.65
N ARG A 159 -6.76 21.87 6.33
CA ARG A 159 -5.47 21.21 6.18
C ARG A 159 -4.88 20.90 7.53
N ILE A 160 -4.52 19.64 7.77
CA ILE A 160 -3.82 19.24 9.00
C ILE A 160 -2.34 19.67 8.89
N PRO A 161 -1.86 20.57 9.76
CA PRO A 161 -0.43 20.88 9.81
C PRO A 161 0.38 19.66 10.23
N GLU A 162 1.58 19.50 9.69
CA GLU A 162 2.48 18.38 9.95
C GLU A 162 2.70 18.13 11.45
N ARG A 163 2.92 19.20 12.22
CA ARG A 163 3.10 19.12 13.69
C ARG A 163 1.91 18.46 14.42
N LEU A 164 0.68 18.67 13.95
CA LEU A 164 -0.51 18.07 14.53
C LEU A 164 -0.65 16.60 14.13
N ARG A 165 -0.26 16.24 12.94
CA ARG A 165 -0.20 14.85 12.46
C ARG A 165 0.74 14.02 13.33
N ASP A 166 1.95 14.52 13.56
CA ASP A 166 2.97 13.84 14.38
C ASP A 166 2.53 13.68 15.83
N ALA A 167 1.89 14.72 16.40
CA ALA A 167 1.34 14.67 17.75
C ALA A 167 0.17 13.66 17.88
N ALA A 168 -0.71 13.58 16.89
CA ALA A 168 -1.82 12.63 16.88
C ALA A 168 -1.31 11.18 16.77
N GLY A 169 -0.32 10.92 15.89
CA GLY A 169 0.34 9.61 15.78
C GLY A 169 1.02 9.17 17.07
N ALA A 170 1.65 10.11 17.81
CA ALA A 170 2.26 9.83 19.10
C ALA A 170 1.23 9.47 20.19
N LEU A 171 0.05 10.10 20.16
CA LEU A 171 -1.05 9.81 21.09
C LEU A 171 -1.69 8.44 20.85
N VAL A 172 -1.89 8.05 19.62
CA VAL A 172 -2.41 6.72 19.25
C VAL A 172 -1.46 5.62 19.71
N ARG A 173 -0.17 5.76 19.46
CA ARG A 173 0.88 4.81 19.91
C ARG A 173 0.98 4.67 21.43
N LYS A 174 0.59 5.69 22.22
CA LYS A 174 0.54 5.61 23.69
C LYS A 174 -0.68 4.88 24.22
N ARG A 175 -1.75 4.74 23.44
CA ARG A 175 -2.99 4.05 23.88
C ARG A 175 -2.97 2.54 23.57
N THR A 176 -2.06 2.09 22.73
CA THR A 176 -1.92 0.68 22.30
C THR A 176 -0.82 -0.08 23.06
N LYS A 177 -0.16 0.55 24.03
CA LYS A 177 0.73 -0.06 25.02
C LYS A 177 0.04 -0.13 26.37
#